data_fdf0314e165906ac386371c87f6edceb
#
_entry.id   fdf0314e165906ac386371c87f6edceb
#
_cell.length_a   1.000
_cell.length_b   1.000
_cell.length_c   1.000
_cell.angle_alpha   90.00
_cell.angle_beta   90.00
_cell.angle_gamma   90.00
#
_symmetry.space_group_name_H-M   'P 1'
#
loop_
_entity.id
_entity.type
_entity.pdbx_description
1 polymer ?
#
loop_
_entity_poly.entity_id
_entity_poly.type
_entity_poly.pdbx_seq_one_letter_code
_entity_poly.pdbx_strand_id
1 'polypeptide(L)'
;MDEQAKQLVSEVVRPLPPEPGHPLRIDYEYVREGQCTVWMFVEPLAGWRSVRTSDRRTGVDWAHQVQQLVNDRRYAGAERITLVCDNLNTHQLGSLYQAFEPAEALRLARRIELVHPPKHGSWLNAAEPELSALTRQCLGQRIATRKEVGQLARIWKNCRNRRRVHIDWQFTTDNARIKLRHLYPKMLD
;
A
#
# COMPACT_ATOMS: atom_id res chain seq x y z
N MET A 1 2.34 -2.50 -5.70
CA MET A 1 1.73 -2.51 -4.34
C MET A 1 2.76 -2.14 -3.30
N ASP A 2 2.29 -1.72 -2.15
CA ASP A 2 3.16 -1.38 -1.02
C ASP A 2 2.36 -1.46 0.29
N GLU A 3 3.03 -1.47 1.44
CA GLU A 3 2.39 -1.42 2.74
C GLU A 3 3.09 -0.46 3.70
N GLN A 4 2.31 0.03 4.65
CA GLN A 4 2.81 0.94 5.68
C GLN A 4 2.21 0.59 7.04
N ALA A 5 3.02 0.65 8.08
CA ALA A 5 2.54 0.54 9.45
C ALA A 5 1.82 1.83 9.87
N LYS A 6 0.67 1.68 10.52
CA LYS A 6 -0.06 2.78 11.18
C LYS A 6 -0.09 2.51 12.68
N GLN A 7 0.51 3.42 13.45
CA GLN A 7 0.40 3.42 14.91
C GLN A 7 -1.04 3.71 15.30
N LEU A 8 -1.62 2.85 16.14
CA LEU A 8 -2.92 3.05 16.75
C LEU A 8 -2.76 3.85 18.04
N VAL A 9 -3.56 4.88 18.16
CA VAL A 9 -3.44 5.86 19.26
C VAL A 9 -4.82 6.29 19.71
N SER A 10 -5.10 6.20 21.00
CA SER A 10 -6.32 6.74 21.61
C SER A 10 -6.04 8.00 22.43
N GLU A 11 -7.07 8.79 22.63
CA GLU A 11 -7.03 9.99 23.48
C GLU A 11 -7.13 9.59 24.96
N VAL A 12 -6.35 10.22 25.82
CA VAL A 12 -6.49 10.13 27.28
C VAL A 12 -7.61 11.05 27.72
N VAL A 13 -7.63 12.27 27.21
CA VAL A 13 -8.64 13.30 27.49
C VAL A 13 -9.40 13.59 26.20
N ARG A 14 -10.72 13.69 26.28
CA ARG A 14 -11.55 14.03 25.12
C ARG A 14 -11.14 15.37 24.52
N PRO A 15 -10.84 15.44 23.22
CA PRO A 15 -10.54 16.69 22.54
C PRO A 15 -11.66 17.73 22.69
N LEU A 16 -11.28 18.98 22.85
CA LEU A 16 -12.23 20.09 22.84
C LEU A 16 -12.53 20.47 21.38
N PRO A 17 -13.80 20.47 20.97
CA PRO A 17 -14.17 20.79 19.60
C PRO A 17 -13.75 22.21 19.23
N PRO A 18 -13.57 22.51 17.93
CA PRO A 18 -13.32 23.87 17.49
C PRO A 18 -14.53 24.76 17.73
N GLU A 19 -14.27 25.99 18.18
CA GLU A 19 -15.27 27.05 18.37
C GLU A 19 -14.82 28.32 17.61
N PRO A 20 -15.69 29.29 17.34
CA PRO A 20 -15.30 30.54 16.72
C PRO A 20 -14.14 31.20 17.48
N GLY A 21 -13.00 31.40 16.80
CA GLY A 21 -11.76 31.93 17.40
C GLY A 21 -10.88 30.93 18.15
N HIS A 22 -11.34 29.69 18.32
CA HIS A 22 -10.58 28.65 19.00
C HIS A 22 -10.48 27.38 18.13
N PRO A 23 -9.26 26.99 17.69
CA PRO A 23 -9.06 25.74 16.93
C PRO A 23 -9.31 24.52 17.82
N LEU A 24 -9.46 23.34 17.20
CA LEU A 24 -9.50 22.05 17.89
C LEU A 24 -8.31 21.95 18.84
N ARG A 25 -8.56 21.66 20.12
CA ARG A 25 -7.52 21.43 21.13
C ARG A 25 -7.47 19.96 21.52
N ILE A 26 -6.31 19.37 21.33
CA ILE A 26 -6.02 17.96 21.62
C ILE A 26 -4.97 17.95 22.73
N ASP A 27 -5.16 17.10 23.75
CA ASP A 27 -4.14 16.88 24.76
C ASP A 27 -2.87 16.29 24.14
N TYR A 28 -1.72 16.60 24.69
CA TYR A 28 -0.45 16.01 24.28
C TYR A 28 -0.34 14.54 24.70
N GLU A 29 -1.02 14.13 25.77
CA GLU A 29 -1.03 12.75 26.23
C GLU A 29 -1.87 11.85 25.30
N TYR A 30 -1.43 10.61 25.14
CA TYR A 30 -2.12 9.60 24.35
C TYR A 30 -1.75 8.19 24.81
N VAL A 31 -2.63 7.22 24.55
CA VAL A 31 -2.36 5.81 24.77
C VAL A 31 -2.01 5.13 23.44
N ARG A 32 -0.95 4.32 23.45
CA ARG A 32 -0.60 3.47 22.30
C ARG A 32 -1.40 2.19 22.34
N GLU A 33 -2.25 1.98 21.34
CA GLU A 33 -3.11 0.80 21.19
C GLU A 33 -2.49 -0.28 20.28
N GLY A 34 -1.19 -0.16 20.01
CA GLY A 34 -0.48 -1.05 19.09
C GLY A 34 -0.34 -0.46 17.70
N GLN A 35 -0.31 -1.33 16.69
CA GLN A 35 -0.19 -0.92 15.30
C GLN A 35 -1.00 -1.84 14.39
N CYS A 36 -1.34 -1.36 13.21
CA CYS A 36 -1.86 -2.17 12.11
C CYS A 36 -1.10 -1.86 10.83
N THR A 37 -1.24 -2.74 9.85
CA THR A 37 -0.67 -2.56 8.50
C THR A 37 -1.74 -2.10 7.53
N VAL A 38 -1.42 -1.11 6.71
CA VAL A 38 -2.24 -0.62 5.61
C VAL A 38 -1.60 -1.09 4.31
N TRP A 39 -2.31 -1.90 3.54
CA TRP A 39 -1.91 -2.43 2.23
C TRP A 39 -2.51 -1.58 1.11
N MET A 40 -1.70 -1.20 0.14
CA MET A 40 -2.09 -0.40 -1.01
C MET A 40 -1.77 -1.11 -2.32
N PHE A 41 -2.80 -1.35 -3.14
CA PHE A 41 -2.65 -1.74 -4.53
C PHE A 41 -3.14 -0.60 -5.42
N VAL A 42 -2.39 -0.27 -6.45
CA VAL A 42 -2.70 0.86 -7.34
C VAL A 42 -2.55 0.45 -8.79
N GLU A 43 -3.54 0.81 -9.61
CA GLU A 43 -3.41 0.89 -11.06
C GLU A 43 -3.25 2.37 -11.43
N PRO A 44 -2.02 2.86 -11.65
CA PRO A 44 -1.76 4.28 -11.84
C PRO A 44 -2.53 4.91 -13.01
N LEU A 45 -2.54 4.19 -14.13
CA LEU A 45 -3.17 4.65 -15.38
C LEU A 45 -4.71 4.59 -15.34
N ALA A 46 -5.26 3.60 -14.63
CA ALA A 46 -6.70 3.47 -14.48
C ALA A 46 -7.28 4.36 -13.38
N GLY A 47 -6.43 4.96 -12.56
CA GLY A 47 -6.85 5.75 -11.41
C GLY A 47 -7.60 4.91 -10.37
N TRP A 48 -7.25 3.61 -10.26
CA TRP A 48 -7.89 2.68 -9.34
C TRP A 48 -6.93 2.25 -8.23
N ARG A 49 -7.47 2.04 -7.06
CA ARG A 49 -6.73 1.51 -5.91
C ARG A 49 -7.59 0.61 -5.04
N SER A 50 -6.93 -0.34 -4.38
CA SER A 50 -7.48 -1.12 -3.29
C SER A 50 -6.68 -0.84 -2.03
N VAL A 51 -7.37 -0.58 -0.92
CA VAL A 51 -6.75 -0.37 0.39
C VAL A 51 -7.37 -1.35 1.37
N ARG A 52 -6.54 -2.05 2.12
CA ARG A 52 -6.94 -3.04 3.12
C ARG A 52 -6.09 -2.90 4.37
N THR A 53 -6.51 -3.48 5.48
CA THR A 53 -5.75 -3.47 6.74
C THR A 53 -5.60 -4.88 7.29
N SER A 54 -4.44 -5.15 7.91
CA SER A 54 -4.19 -6.36 8.71
C SER A 54 -3.52 -6.00 10.04
N ASP A 55 -3.47 -6.93 10.97
CA ASP A 55 -2.78 -6.73 12.24
C ASP A 55 -1.26 -6.84 12.07
N ARG A 56 -0.81 -7.63 11.12
CA ARG A 56 0.60 -7.93 10.84
C ARG A 56 0.93 -7.70 9.37
N ARG A 57 2.24 -7.80 9.05
CA ARG A 57 2.78 -7.73 7.69
C ARG A 57 3.74 -8.91 7.41
N THR A 58 3.29 -10.10 7.71
CA THR A 58 4.05 -11.34 7.43
C THR A 58 3.90 -11.75 5.98
N GLY A 59 4.72 -12.73 5.52
CA GLY A 59 4.54 -13.32 4.19
C GLY A 59 3.15 -13.95 4.01
N VAL A 60 2.58 -14.52 5.08
CA VAL A 60 1.21 -15.06 5.07
C VAL A 60 0.17 -13.96 4.89
N ASP A 61 0.34 -12.82 5.58
CA ASP A 61 -0.55 -11.67 5.39
C ASP A 61 -0.48 -11.15 3.95
N TRP A 62 0.72 -11.01 3.40
CA TRP A 62 0.93 -10.63 2.00
C TRP A 62 0.25 -11.62 1.04
N ALA A 63 0.41 -12.92 1.26
CA ALA A 63 -0.21 -13.96 0.44
C ALA A 63 -1.75 -13.82 0.42
N HIS A 64 -2.38 -13.52 1.56
CA HIS A 64 -3.81 -13.24 1.62
C HIS A 64 -4.21 -11.97 0.86
N GLN A 65 -3.37 -10.92 0.85
CA GLN A 65 -3.64 -9.73 0.05
C GLN A 65 -3.57 -10.05 -1.45
N VAL A 66 -2.59 -10.85 -1.87
CA VAL A 66 -2.45 -11.32 -3.26
C VAL A 66 -3.64 -12.19 -3.67
N GLN A 67 -4.07 -13.13 -2.81
CA GLN A 67 -5.26 -13.95 -3.08
C GLN A 67 -6.50 -13.08 -3.32
N GLN A 68 -6.72 -12.09 -2.46
CA GLN A 68 -7.86 -11.17 -2.61
C GLN A 68 -7.75 -10.31 -3.89
N LEU A 69 -6.53 -9.95 -4.31
CA LEU A 69 -6.29 -9.24 -5.56
C LEU A 69 -6.64 -10.12 -6.76
N VAL A 70 -6.08 -11.34 -6.81
CA VAL A 70 -6.30 -12.29 -7.92
C VAL A 70 -7.77 -12.68 -8.06
N ASN A 71 -8.49 -12.77 -6.95
CA ASN A 71 -9.92 -13.12 -6.91
C ASN A 71 -10.85 -11.91 -7.08
N ASP A 72 -10.31 -10.69 -7.21
CA ASP A 72 -11.13 -9.50 -7.47
C ASP A 72 -11.77 -9.61 -8.87
N ARG A 73 -13.07 -9.29 -8.96
CA ARG A 73 -13.83 -9.29 -10.22
C ARG A 73 -13.18 -8.45 -11.31
N ARG A 74 -12.46 -7.41 -10.93
CA ARG A 74 -11.72 -6.54 -11.83
C ARG A 74 -10.69 -7.31 -12.68
N TYR A 75 -10.08 -8.34 -12.10
CA TYR A 75 -9.02 -9.12 -12.74
C TYR A 75 -9.49 -10.52 -13.18
N ALA A 76 -10.80 -10.80 -13.15
CA ALA A 76 -11.35 -12.12 -13.48
C ALA A 76 -10.94 -12.58 -14.90
N GLY A 77 -10.92 -11.66 -15.87
CA GLY A 77 -10.51 -11.92 -17.25
C GLY A 77 -9.01 -11.77 -17.53
N ALA A 78 -8.20 -11.36 -16.56
CA ALA A 78 -6.76 -11.19 -16.76
C ALA A 78 -6.07 -12.55 -16.70
N GLU A 79 -5.30 -12.88 -17.71
CA GLU A 79 -4.48 -14.11 -17.74
C GLU A 79 -3.35 -14.01 -16.70
N ARG A 80 -2.74 -12.84 -16.59
CA ARG A 80 -1.65 -12.52 -15.68
C ARG A 80 -1.79 -11.10 -15.12
N ILE A 81 -1.35 -10.92 -13.88
CA ILE A 81 -1.29 -9.63 -13.19
C ILE A 81 0.18 -9.34 -12.90
N THR A 82 0.75 -8.33 -13.53
CA THR A 82 2.09 -7.83 -13.20
C THR A 82 1.99 -7.00 -11.94
N LEU A 83 2.59 -7.47 -10.85
CA LEU A 83 2.58 -6.85 -9.53
C LEU A 83 3.95 -6.25 -9.23
N VAL A 84 4.04 -4.93 -9.31
CA VAL A 84 5.23 -4.19 -8.90
C VAL A 84 5.18 -4.01 -7.37
N CYS A 85 6.19 -4.48 -6.67
CA CYS A 85 6.35 -4.33 -5.22
C CYS A 85 7.83 -4.26 -4.84
N ASP A 86 8.14 -3.74 -3.65
CA ASP A 86 9.50 -3.76 -3.15
C ASP A 86 10.02 -5.19 -2.92
N ASN A 87 11.33 -5.34 -2.86
CA ASN A 87 11.98 -6.65 -2.73
C ASN A 87 12.15 -7.06 -1.26
N LEU A 88 11.06 -7.04 -0.49
CA LEU A 88 11.04 -7.59 0.86
C LEU A 88 10.98 -9.11 0.83
N ASN A 89 11.58 -9.76 1.82
CA ASN A 89 11.54 -11.22 1.97
C ASN A 89 10.12 -11.79 2.10
N THR A 90 9.17 -10.96 2.50
CA THR A 90 7.74 -11.29 2.60
C THR A 90 7.02 -11.27 1.26
N HIS A 91 7.56 -10.53 0.26
CA HIS A 91 6.95 -10.34 -1.06
C HIS A 91 7.48 -11.33 -2.10
N GLN A 92 7.31 -12.61 -1.81
CA GLN A 92 7.79 -13.69 -2.66
C GLN A 92 6.69 -14.71 -2.93
N LEU A 93 6.72 -15.33 -4.11
CA LEU A 93 5.76 -16.39 -4.45
C LEU A 93 5.80 -17.57 -3.47
N GLY A 94 6.95 -17.80 -2.81
CA GLY A 94 7.09 -18.79 -1.73
C GLY A 94 6.15 -18.53 -0.55
N SER A 95 5.79 -17.27 -0.28
CA SER A 95 4.82 -16.92 0.78
C SER A 95 3.42 -17.47 0.51
N LEU A 96 3.04 -17.69 -0.77
CA LEU A 96 1.78 -18.33 -1.11
C LEU A 96 1.70 -19.78 -0.60
N TYR A 97 2.82 -20.52 -0.70
CA TYR A 97 2.91 -21.91 -0.22
C TYR A 97 2.99 -22.02 1.30
N GLN A 98 3.31 -20.92 1.99
CA GLN A 98 3.22 -20.86 3.45
C GLN A 98 1.78 -20.61 3.94
N ALA A 99 0.96 -19.97 3.11
CA ALA A 99 -0.38 -19.54 3.47
C ALA A 99 -1.50 -20.46 2.96
N PHE A 100 -1.26 -21.19 1.87
CA PHE A 100 -2.28 -21.96 1.17
C PHE A 100 -1.79 -23.37 0.82
N GLU A 101 -2.76 -24.26 0.61
CA GLU A 101 -2.50 -25.59 0.07
C GLU A 101 -1.82 -25.50 -1.32
N PRO A 102 -0.97 -26.46 -1.71
CA PRO A 102 -0.14 -26.40 -2.90
C PRO A 102 -0.91 -26.08 -4.20
N ALA A 103 -2.11 -26.63 -4.35
CA ALA A 103 -2.95 -26.41 -5.56
C ALA A 103 -3.39 -24.94 -5.66
N GLU A 104 -3.83 -24.34 -4.56
CA GLU A 104 -4.24 -22.94 -4.52
C GLU A 104 -3.03 -22.01 -4.65
N ALA A 105 -1.94 -22.30 -3.97
CA ALA A 105 -0.70 -21.53 -4.09
C ALA A 105 -0.20 -21.48 -5.54
N LEU A 106 -0.20 -22.63 -6.24
CA LEU A 106 0.18 -22.72 -7.64
C LEU A 106 -0.77 -21.95 -8.56
N ARG A 107 -2.09 -22.03 -8.31
CA ARG A 107 -3.10 -21.26 -9.05
C ARG A 107 -2.83 -19.76 -8.95
N LEU A 108 -2.56 -19.27 -7.74
CA LEU A 108 -2.25 -17.86 -7.51
C LEU A 108 -0.91 -17.47 -8.15
N ALA A 109 0.14 -18.28 -7.95
CA ALA A 109 1.46 -18.02 -8.48
C ALA A 109 1.47 -17.90 -10.01
N ARG A 110 0.71 -18.73 -10.72
CA ARG A 110 0.57 -18.66 -12.19
C ARG A 110 -0.09 -17.38 -12.68
N ARG A 111 -0.88 -16.71 -11.84
CA ARG A 111 -1.60 -15.48 -12.16
C ARG A 111 -0.78 -14.22 -11.86
N ILE A 112 0.30 -14.33 -11.11
CA ILE A 112 1.11 -13.20 -10.66
C ILE A 112 2.49 -13.23 -11.31
N GLU A 113 2.88 -12.11 -11.89
CA GLU A 113 4.25 -11.80 -12.29
C GLU A 113 4.79 -10.73 -11.35
N LEU A 114 5.75 -11.10 -10.50
CA LEU A 114 6.38 -10.15 -9.58
C LEU A 114 7.47 -9.36 -10.30
N VAL A 115 7.42 -8.05 -10.16
CA VAL A 115 8.46 -7.13 -10.63
C VAL A 115 8.92 -6.29 -9.46
N HIS A 116 10.23 -6.30 -9.21
CA HIS A 116 10.85 -5.51 -8.15
C HIS A 116 11.56 -4.29 -8.73
N PRO A 117 11.40 -3.11 -8.12
CA PRO A 117 12.23 -1.96 -8.45
C PRO A 117 13.71 -2.28 -8.21
N PRO A 118 14.62 -1.59 -8.89
CA PRO A 118 16.05 -1.78 -8.66
C PRO A 118 16.43 -1.40 -7.23
N LYS A 119 17.53 -1.95 -6.74
CA LYS A 119 18.09 -1.61 -5.43
C LYS A 119 18.21 -0.09 -5.29
N HIS A 120 17.72 0.46 -4.18
CA HIS A 120 17.62 1.91 -3.93
C HIS A 120 16.65 2.66 -4.87
N GLY A 121 15.77 1.95 -5.56
CA GLY A 121 14.75 2.50 -6.46
C GLY A 121 13.30 2.31 -5.97
N SER A 122 13.07 2.14 -4.65
CA SER A 122 11.72 1.94 -4.09
C SER A 122 10.77 3.08 -4.44
N TRP A 123 11.29 4.31 -4.54
CA TRP A 123 10.54 5.50 -4.98
C TRP A 123 9.93 5.38 -6.38
N LEU A 124 10.33 4.38 -7.18
CA LEU A 124 9.68 4.01 -8.44
C LEU A 124 8.37 3.25 -8.23
N ASN A 125 8.08 2.82 -7.00
CA ASN A 125 6.83 2.16 -6.67
C ASN A 125 5.70 3.19 -6.55
N ALA A 126 4.78 3.19 -7.52
CA ALA A 126 3.65 4.13 -7.55
C ALA A 126 2.69 4.03 -6.35
N ALA A 127 2.78 2.98 -5.54
CA ALA A 127 1.98 2.84 -4.32
C ALA A 127 2.49 3.72 -3.17
N GLU A 128 3.79 4.03 -3.11
CA GLU A 128 4.39 4.90 -2.07
C GLU A 128 3.75 6.29 -2.01
N PRO A 129 3.68 7.07 -3.12
CA PRO A 129 3.02 8.37 -3.09
C PRO A 129 1.52 8.29 -2.76
N GLU A 130 0.83 7.21 -3.12
CA GLU A 130 -0.58 7.00 -2.76
C GLU A 130 -0.74 6.70 -1.26
N LEU A 131 0.14 5.92 -0.63
CA LEU A 131 0.17 5.72 0.82
C LEU A 131 0.43 7.05 1.55
N SER A 132 1.37 7.86 1.04
CA SER A 132 1.64 9.20 1.56
C SER A 132 0.41 10.11 1.44
N ALA A 133 -0.30 10.07 0.31
CA ALA A 133 -1.54 10.83 0.12
C ALA A 133 -2.65 10.37 1.09
N LEU A 134 -2.84 9.05 1.27
CA LEU A 134 -3.77 8.50 2.24
C LEU A 134 -3.44 8.97 3.65
N THR A 135 -2.17 8.92 4.04
CA THR A 135 -1.74 9.34 5.38
C THR A 135 -2.04 10.82 5.61
N ARG A 136 -1.64 11.70 4.68
CA ARG A 136 -1.86 13.15 4.83
C ARG A 136 -3.32 13.55 4.79
N GLN A 137 -4.13 12.91 3.96
CA GLN A 137 -5.53 13.31 3.74
C GLN A 137 -6.51 12.64 4.71
N CYS A 138 -6.14 11.52 5.32
CA CYS A 138 -7.09 10.69 6.03
C CYS A 138 -6.56 10.10 7.35
N LEU A 139 -5.33 9.56 7.36
CA LEU A 139 -4.80 8.82 8.50
C LEU A 139 -3.83 9.62 9.36
N GLY A 140 -3.63 10.91 9.10
CA GLY A 140 -2.73 11.81 9.85
C GLY A 140 -3.21 12.18 11.25
N GLN A 141 -4.35 11.66 11.69
CA GLN A 141 -4.95 11.86 13.01
C GLN A 141 -4.74 10.66 13.94
N ARG A 142 -5.06 10.83 15.23
CA ARG A 142 -5.11 9.73 16.20
C ARG A 142 -6.29 8.83 15.87
N ILE A 143 -6.04 7.53 15.76
CA ILE A 143 -7.02 6.50 15.45
C ILE A 143 -6.73 5.31 16.35
N ALA A 144 -7.70 4.93 17.18
CA ALA A 144 -7.50 3.94 18.21
C ALA A 144 -7.52 2.49 17.69
N THR A 145 -8.26 2.22 16.63
CA THR A 145 -8.51 0.83 16.21
C THR A 145 -8.23 0.59 14.72
N ARG A 146 -7.77 -0.64 14.40
CA ARG A 146 -7.63 -1.09 13.02
C ARG A 146 -8.95 -0.98 12.22
N LYS A 147 -10.07 -1.23 12.87
CA LYS A 147 -11.40 -1.13 12.26
C LYS A 147 -11.67 0.29 11.74
N GLU A 148 -11.38 1.30 12.54
CA GLU A 148 -11.52 2.71 12.16
C GLU A 148 -10.57 3.09 11.03
N VAL A 149 -9.29 2.66 11.11
CA VAL A 149 -8.32 2.84 10.01
C VAL A 149 -8.88 2.26 8.71
N GLY A 150 -9.41 1.03 8.75
CA GLY A 150 -10.00 0.38 7.58
C GLY A 150 -11.24 1.09 7.04
N GLN A 151 -12.09 1.64 7.90
CA GLN A 151 -13.27 2.42 7.49
C GLN A 151 -12.88 3.73 6.80
N LEU A 152 -11.98 4.49 7.39
CA LEU A 152 -11.47 5.74 6.84
C LEU A 152 -10.76 5.52 5.50
N ALA A 153 -9.87 4.54 5.44
CA ALA A 153 -9.17 4.17 4.21
C ALA A 153 -10.14 3.72 3.09
N ARG A 154 -11.22 3.01 3.44
CA ARG A 154 -12.27 2.61 2.49
C ARG A 154 -13.01 3.82 1.92
N ILE A 155 -13.38 4.79 2.77
CA ILE A 155 -14.06 6.02 2.34
C ILE A 155 -13.14 6.80 1.39
N TRP A 156 -11.89 7.03 1.77
CA TRP A 156 -10.89 7.72 0.97
C TRP A 156 -10.68 7.02 -0.39
N LYS A 157 -10.45 5.71 -0.37
CA LYS A 157 -10.31 4.90 -1.59
C LYS A 157 -11.51 5.04 -2.52
N ASN A 158 -12.73 4.92 -1.99
CA ASN A 158 -13.95 4.99 -2.79
C ASN A 158 -14.11 6.37 -3.44
N CYS A 159 -13.79 7.45 -2.71
CA CYS A 159 -13.80 8.80 -3.25
C CYS A 159 -12.82 8.97 -4.41
N ARG A 160 -11.57 8.53 -4.24
CA ARG A 160 -10.53 8.64 -5.28
C ARG A 160 -10.84 7.76 -6.51
N ASN A 161 -11.31 6.52 -6.29
CA ASN A 161 -11.69 5.62 -7.38
C ASN A 161 -12.88 6.16 -8.20
N ARG A 162 -13.88 6.74 -7.53
CA ARG A 162 -15.02 7.39 -8.22
C ARG A 162 -14.57 8.54 -9.10
N ARG A 163 -13.60 9.33 -8.63
CA ARG A 163 -13.01 10.45 -9.37
C ARG A 163 -11.96 10.00 -10.38
N ARG A 164 -11.60 8.72 -10.44
CA ARG A 164 -10.52 8.17 -11.27
C ARG A 164 -9.23 8.99 -11.17
N VAL A 165 -8.80 9.27 -9.95
CA VAL A 165 -7.60 10.08 -9.72
C VAL A 165 -6.37 9.31 -10.21
N HIS A 166 -5.83 9.69 -11.35
CA HIS A 166 -4.63 9.10 -11.94
C HIS A 166 -3.38 9.54 -11.18
N ILE A 167 -2.31 8.75 -11.33
CA ILE A 167 -0.96 9.17 -10.97
C ILE A 167 -0.32 9.68 -12.26
N ASP A 168 -0.05 10.97 -12.31
CA ASP A 168 0.67 11.59 -13.41
C ASP A 168 2.18 11.37 -13.21
N TRP A 169 2.66 10.26 -13.79
CA TRP A 169 4.02 9.81 -13.62
C TRP A 169 4.95 10.52 -14.61
N GLN A 170 5.71 11.50 -14.10
CA GLN A 170 6.59 12.34 -14.91
C GLN A 170 7.98 11.74 -15.16
N PHE A 171 8.35 10.70 -14.43
CA PHE A 171 9.68 10.10 -14.51
C PHE A 171 9.75 9.11 -15.67
N THR A 172 10.59 9.42 -16.68
CA THR A 172 10.73 8.62 -17.90
C THR A 172 11.87 7.60 -17.79
N THR A 173 11.92 6.67 -18.74
CA THR A 173 13.04 5.70 -18.88
C THR A 173 14.38 6.41 -19.06
N ASP A 174 14.42 7.52 -19.81
CA ASP A 174 15.65 8.27 -20.02
C ASP A 174 16.11 8.95 -18.73
N ASN A 175 15.16 9.53 -17.97
CA ASN A 175 15.45 10.05 -16.63
C ASN A 175 16.00 8.93 -15.72
N ALA A 176 15.44 7.72 -15.80
CA ALA A 176 15.92 6.57 -15.03
C ALA A 176 17.36 6.21 -15.40
N ARG A 177 17.67 6.13 -16.67
CA ARG A 177 19.04 5.82 -17.16
C ARG A 177 20.07 6.83 -16.66
N ILE A 178 19.74 8.11 -16.65
CA ILE A 178 20.63 9.16 -16.13
C ILE A 178 20.75 9.06 -14.60
N LYS A 179 19.63 9.03 -13.87
CA LYS A 179 19.62 9.07 -12.41
C LYS A 179 20.14 7.80 -11.76
N LEU A 180 19.87 6.65 -12.38
CA LEU A 180 20.25 5.32 -11.91
C LEU A 180 21.47 4.74 -12.64
N ARG A 181 22.25 5.58 -13.34
CA ARG A 181 23.40 5.14 -14.14
C ARG A 181 24.39 4.22 -13.40
N HIS A 182 24.50 4.38 -12.09
CA HIS A 182 25.38 3.55 -11.25
C HIS A 182 24.88 2.11 -11.07
N LEU A 183 23.63 1.82 -11.42
CA LEU A 183 23.03 0.48 -11.37
C LEU A 183 23.18 -0.27 -12.71
N TYR A 184 23.54 0.44 -13.79
CA TYR A 184 23.77 -0.17 -15.09
C TYR A 184 25.23 -0.63 -15.22
N PRO A 185 25.49 -1.79 -15.83
CA PRO A 185 26.86 -2.22 -16.10
C PRO A 185 27.55 -1.18 -16.98
N LYS A 186 28.77 -0.81 -16.61
CA LYS A 186 29.62 -0.04 -17.51
C LYS A 186 29.95 -0.93 -18.72
N MET A 187 29.59 -0.50 -19.91
CA MET A 187 30.16 -1.12 -21.09
C MET A 187 31.66 -0.86 -21.01
N LEU A 188 32.45 -1.92 -20.94
CA LEU A 188 33.91 -1.85 -21.10
C LEU A 188 34.14 -1.55 -22.58
N ASP A 189 34.65 -0.35 -22.86
CA ASP A 189 35.16 0.02 -24.16
C ASP A 189 36.37 -0.82 -24.51
#